data_45183a9de8366f4f814b260705d546e6
#
_entry.id   45183a9de8366f4f814b260705d546e6
#
_cell.length_a   1.000
_cell.length_b   1.000
_cell.length_c   1.000
_cell.angle_alpha   90.00
_cell.angle_beta   90.00
_cell.angle_gamma   90.00
#
_symmetry.space_group_name_H-M   'P 1'
#
loop_
_entity.id
_entity.type
_entity.pdbx_description
1 polymer ?
#
loop_
_entity_poly.entity_id
_entity_poly.type
_entity_poly.pdbx_seq_one_letter_code
_entity_poly.pdbx_strand_id
1 'polypeptide(L)'
;NPTAEIRQGNTLADPKFKADLNGQDVLKTFDYVVANPPFSDKRWSTGIDPLNDPYGRFETFGVPPAKQGDFAYLLHIIRSLKSTGKAACILPHGVLFRGNAEADIRKNLIRHGYIKGIIGLPANLFYGTGIPACIIVIDKEDAHARKGIFMMDASSGYMKDGPKNRLREQDIHKIVDVFTKQTDVPKLARMVGLEEIEKNEFNLNLPRYIDSSVAEDLQDIAGHLQGGIPAADVDALQPYWAVCPQLRQSLFAALRPGYLALAVDKTAIKPAIYQHAEFAAFIGRMNTLFDDW
;
A
#
# COMPACT_ATOMS: atom_id res chain seq x y z
N ASN A 1 -5.30 28.78 -1.97
CA ASN A 1 -6.21 29.21 -0.90
C ASN A 1 -5.70 30.51 -0.30
N PRO A 2 -6.43 31.65 -0.42
CA PRO A 2 -5.99 32.97 0.07
C PRO A 2 -5.87 33.04 1.59
N THR A 3 -6.42 32.09 2.33
CA THR A 3 -6.33 32.00 3.79
C THR A 3 -5.24 31.03 4.27
N ALA A 4 -4.45 30.47 3.35
CA ALA A 4 -3.38 29.56 3.71
C ALA A 4 -2.25 30.30 4.44
N GLU A 5 -1.83 29.78 5.56
CA GLU A 5 -0.71 30.28 6.35
C GLU A 5 0.53 29.42 6.04
N ILE A 6 1.60 30.06 5.54
CA ILE A 6 2.86 29.41 5.21
C ILE A 6 3.94 29.92 6.17
N ARG A 7 4.63 29.02 6.85
CA ARG A 7 5.70 29.33 7.78
C ARG A 7 6.97 28.57 7.41
N GLN A 8 8.09 29.29 7.37
CA GLN A 8 9.43 28.71 7.18
C GLN A 8 10.09 28.47 8.54
N GLY A 9 10.69 27.30 8.73
CA GLY A 9 11.42 26.98 9.95
C GLY A 9 11.75 25.50 10.07
N ASN A 10 12.47 25.13 11.12
CA ASN A 10 12.70 23.75 11.50
C ASN A 10 11.47 23.23 12.25
N THR A 11 10.71 22.36 11.63
CA THR A 11 9.44 21.82 12.18
C THR A 11 9.62 21.14 13.54
N LEU A 12 10.76 20.49 13.77
CA LEU A 12 11.03 19.79 15.03
C LEU A 12 11.61 20.70 16.10
N ALA A 13 12.66 21.49 15.75
CA ALA A 13 13.36 22.32 16.73
C ALA A 13 12.63 23.64 17.06
N ASP A 14 11.94 24.21 16.06
CA ASP A 14 11.25 25.48 16.22
C ASP A 14 9.91 25.48 15.46
N PRO A 15 8.93 24.69 15.94
CA PRO A 15 7.61 24.64 15.33
C PRO A 15 6.94 26.00 15.35
N LYS A 16 6.47 26.45 14.17
CA LYS A 16 5.89 27.78 13.98
C LYS A 16 4.38 27.83 14.22
N PHE A 17 3.69 26.71 14.19
CA PHE A 17 2.27 26.61 14.48
C PHE A 17 2.08 26.25 15.95
N LYS A 18 1.87 27.30 16.75
CA LYS A 18 1.66 27.21 18.19
C LYS A 18 0.30 27.77 18.59
N ALA A 19 -0.15 27.36 19.76
CA ALA A 19 -1.31 27.90 20.44
C ALA A 19 -0.91 28.23 21.89
N ASP A 20 -1.52 29.23 22.49
CA ASP A 20 -1.39 29.50 23.91
C ASP A 20 -2.38 28.64 24.70
N LEU A 21 -1.87 27.93 25.69
CA LEU A 21 -2.68 27.20 26.65
C LEU A 21 -2.28 27.63 28.05
N ASN A 22 -3.08 28.52 28.66
CA ASN A 22 -2.83 29.06 30.01
C ASN A 22 -1.43 29.70 30.16
N GLY A 23 -0.97 30.44 29.17
CA GLY A 23 0.33 31.12 29.19
C GLY A 23 1.50 30.25 28.78
N GLN A 24 1.24 29.03 28.28
CA GLN A 24 2.26 28.13 27.75
C GLN A 24 2.10 27.93 26.25
N ASP A 25 3.20 28.02 25.54
CA ASP A 25 3.27 27.65 24.11
C ASP A 25 3.11 26.14 23.94
N VAL A 26 2.02 25.72 23.33
CA VAL A 26 1.76 24.33 22.92
C VAL A 26 1.68 24.22 21.40
N LEU A 27 1.85 23.01 20.85
CA LEU A 27 1.62 22.79 19.42
C LEU A 27 0.16 23.04 19.08
N LYS A 28 -0.08 23.82 18.01
CA LYS A 28 -1.41 23.98 17.43
C LYS A 28 -1.89 22.62 16.92
N THR A 29 -3.16 22.27 17.18
CA THR A 29 -3.75 21.02 16.74
C THR A 29 -4.67 21.20 15.55
N PHE A 30 -4.71 20.18 14.69
CA PHE A 30 -5.43 20.18 13.42
C PHE A 30 -6.34 18.96 13.32
N ASP A 31 -7.38 19.06 12.51
CA ASP A 31 -8.28 17.97 12.20
C ASP A 31 -7.61 16.97 11.23
N TYR A 32 -6.84 17.51 10.26
CA TYR A 32 -6.14 16.72 9.25
C TYR A 32 -4.69 17.20 9.09
N VAL A 33 -3.78 16.24 8.99
CA VAL A 33 -2.37 16.50 8.67
C VAL A 33 -1.92 15.56 7.57
N VAL A 34 -1.32 16.10 6.52
CA VAL A 34 -0.65 15.32 5.47
C VAL A 34 0.80 15.76 5.38
N ALA A 35 1.73 14.81 5.28
CA ALA A 35 3.14 15.12 5.27
C ALA A 35 3.97 14.11 4.46
N ASN A 36 5.01 14.64 3.83
CA ASN A 36 6.10 13.89 3.25
C ASN A 36 7.41 14.44 3.83
N PRO A 37 7.79 14.04 5.05
CA PRO A 37 9.00 14.54 5.71
C PRO A 37 10.27 13.99 5.04
N PRO A 38 11.45 14.58 5.31
CA PRO A 38 12.71 14.04 4.82
C PRO A 38 12.94 12.63 5.36
N PHE A 39 13.32 11.69 4.47
CA PHE A 39 13.53 10.30 4.83
C PHE A 39 14.86 10.12 5.57
N SER A 40 14.81 9.37 6.68
CA SER A 40 15.99 8.95 7.46
C SER A 40 16.91 10.12 7.85
N ASP A 41 16.32 11.23 8.28
CA ASP A 41 17.06 12.41 8.71
C ASP A 41 17.96 12.06 9.90
N LYS A 42 19.27 12.17 9.68
CA LYS A 42 20.30 11.85 10.68
C LYS A 42 20.54 12.98 11.69
N ARG A 43 19.97 14.16 11.44
CA ARG A 43 20.18 15.37 12.26
C ARG A 43 18.86 15.92 12.82
N TRP A 44 17.83 15.09 12.88
CA TRP A 44 16.49 15.46 13.31
C TRP A 44 16.44 16.10 14.71
N SER A 45 17.36 15.69 15.61
CA SER A 45 17.42 16.18 16.99
C SER A 45 18.29 17.44 17.17
N THR A 46 18.82 18.00 16.09
CA THR A 46 19.60 19.24 16.18
C THR A 46 18.74 20.39 16.69
N GLY A 47 19.12 20.96 17.83
CA GLY A 47 18.37 22.06 18.48
C GLY A 47 17.23 21.61 19.39
N ILE A 48 17.11 20.30 19.67
CA ILE A 48 16.14 19.75 20.65
C ILE A 48 16.85 18.80 21.62
N ASP A 49 16.33 18.78 22.85
CA ASP A 49 16.57 17.69 23.79
C ASP A 49 15.37 16.75 23.76
N PRO A 50 15.46 15.56 23.14
CA PRO A 50 14.32 14.66 23.01
C PRO A 50 13.82 14.09 24.34
N LEU A 51 14.66 14.06 25.38
CA LEU A 51 14.29 13.57 26.70
C LEU A 51 13.53 14.65 27.50
N ASN A 52 13.74 15.93 27.19
CA ASN A 52 13.09 17.08 27.81
C ASN A 52 12.35 17.89 26.76
N ASP A 53 11.59 17.24 25.89
CA ASP A 53 10.87 17.89 24.81
C ASP A 53 9.71 18.75 25.35
N PRO A 54 9.73 20.10 25.13
CA PRO A 54 8.74 21.01 25.71
C PRO A 54 7.30 20.75 25.21
N TYR A 55 7.16 20.00 24.12
CA TYR A 55 5.85 19.67 23.55
C TYR A 55 5.37 18.26 23.90
N GLY A 56 6.16 17.47 24.67
CA GLY A 56 5.81 16.12 25.09
C GLY A 56 5.58 15.15 23.94
N ARG A 57 6.32 15.31 22.81
CA ARG A 57 6.11 14.49 21.60
C ARG A 57 6.52 13.04 21.78
N PHE A 58 7.51 12.79 22.64
CA PHE A 58 8.18 11.49 22.78
C PHE A 58 7.83 10.76 24.07
N GLU A 59 7.18 11.42 25.03
CA GLU A 59 6.88 10.88 26.37
C GLU A 59 6.06 9.61 26.32
N THR A 60 5.01 9.59 25.51
CA THR A 60 4.07 8.46 25.46
C THR A 60 4.60 7.27 24.65
N PHE A 61 5.36 7.56 23.56
CA PHE A 61 5.69 6.54 22.57
C PHE A 61 7.14 6.11 22.62
N GLY A 62 8.03 6.95 23.11
CA GLY A 62 9.47 6.75 23.19
C GLY A 62 10.25 7.69 22.27
N VAL A 63 11.55 7.82 22.55
CA VAL A 63 12.47 8.70 21.82
C VAL A 63 13.00 7.96 20.59
N PRO A 64 12.88 8.54 19.37
CA PRO A 64 13.45 7.95 18.17
C PRO A 64 14.99 7.85 18.22
N PRO A 65 15.59 6.90 17.47
CA PRO A 65 17.06 6.78 17.44
C PRO A 65 17.74 8.06 16.95
N ALA A 66 18.89 8.40 17.51
CA ALA A 66 19.60 9.65 17.24
C ALA A 66 19.90 9.93 15.76
N LYS A 67 20.02 8.89 14.93
CA LYS A 67 20.33 8.99 13.49
C LYS A 67 19.18 8.52 12.58
N GLN A 68 17.94 8.44 13.10
CA GLN A 68 16.76 7.99 12.35
C GLN A 68 15.56 8.84 12.77
N GLY A 69 15.29 9.90 12.01
CA GLY A 69 14.26 10.89 12.34
C GLY A 69 12.84 10.54 11.90
N ASP A 70 12.65 9.44 11.20
CA ASP A 70 11.35 9.11 10.59
C ASP A 70 10.21 9.15 11.60
N PHE A 71 10.37 8.52 12.75
CA PHE A 71 9.38 8.57 13.83
C PHE A 71 9.31 9.91 14.55
N ALA A 72 10.38 10.72 14.55
CA ALA A 72 10.31 12.04 15.16
C ALA A 72 9.28 12.94 14.45
N TYR A 73 9.26 12.90 13.13
CA TYR A 73 8.26 13.59 12.33
C TYR A 73 6.86 13.01 12.53
N LEU A 74 6.71 11.69 12.56
CA LEU A 74 5.42 11.06 12.78
C LEU A 74 4.85 11.40 14.17
N LEU A 75 5.67 11.38 15.22
CA LEU A 75 5.24 11.74 16.58
C LEU A 75 4.92 13.24 16.71
N HIS A 76 5.64 14.11 16.00
CA HIS A 76 5.27 15.53 15.89
C HIS A 76 3.89 15.69 15.25
N ILE A 77 3.62 14.98 14.16
CA ILE A 77 2.31 14.97 13.49
C ILE A 77 1.23 14.50 14.48
N ILE A 78 1.44 13.39 15.17
CA ILE A 78 0.49 12.83 16.13
C ILE A 78 0.19 13.84 17.25
N ARG A 79 1.23 14.54 17.75
CA ARG A 79 1.05 15.58 18.79
C ARG A 79 0.30 16.80 18.26
N SER A 80 0.41 17.08 16.96
CA SER A 80 -0.29 18.17 16.27
C SER A 80 -1.71 17.78 15.79
N LEU A 81 -2.22 16.61 16.13
CA LEU A 81 -3.58 16.19 15.83
C LEU A 81 -4.52 16.45 17.02
N LYS A 82 -5.74 16.89 16.74
CA LYS A 82 -6.84 16.89 17.71
C LYS A 82 -7.14 15.46 18.19
N SER A 83 -7.97 15.31 19.21
CA SER A 83 -8.37 14.01 19.77
C SER A 83 -9.08 13.09 18.76
N THR A 84 -9.73 13.66 17.75
CA THR A 84 -10.38 12.96 16.63
C THR A 84 -9.64 13.17 15.30
N GLY A 85 -8.42 13.73 15.36
CA GLY A 85 -7.66 14.12 14.17
C GLY A 85 -7.12 12.91 13.39
N LYS A 86 -6.93 13.12 12.09
CA LYS A 86 -6.45 12.12 11.14
C LYS A 86 -5.22 12.61 10.40
N ALA A 87 -4.31 11.69 10.07
CA ALA A 87 -3.14 12.04 9.27
C ALA A 87 -2.75 10.96 8.26
N ALA A 88 -2.08 11.39 7.19
CA ALA A 88 -1.37 10.53 6.27
C ALA A 88 0.09 11.00 6.16
N CYS A 89 1.02 10.13 6.50
CA CYS A 89 2.46 10.43 6.48
C CYS A 89 3.20 9.45 5.60
N ILE A 90 3.97 9.97 4.64
CA ILE A 90 4.83 9.16 3.78
C ILE A 90 6.16 8.95 4.49
N LEU A 91 6.56 7.69 4.66
CA LEU A 91 7.78 7.29 5.34
C LEU A 91 8.48 6.15 4.56
N PRO A 92 9.81 5.94 4.75
CA PRO A 92 10.48 4.79 4.16
C PRO A 92 9.99 3.48 4.77
N HIS A 93 9.90 2.40 3.98
CA HIS A 93 9.42 1.08 4.44
C HIS A 93 10.13 0.59 5.71
N GLY A 94 11.38 1.00 5.94
CA GLY A 94 12.14 0.61 7.12
C GLY A 94 11.42 0.86 8.45
N VAL A 95 10.59 1.90 8.56
CA VAL A 95 9.82 2.19 9.78
C VAL A 95 8.88 1.05 10.18
N LEU A 96 8.50 0.20 9.24
CA LEU A 96 7.59 -0.91 9.48
C LEU A 96 8.24 -2.08 10.24
N PHE A 97 9.57 -2.22 10.17
CA PHE A 97 10.25 -3.41 10.70
C PHE A 97 11.59 -3.17 11.40
N ARG A 98 12.20 -1.97 11.33
CA ARG A 98 13.43 -1.71 12.08
C ARG A 98 13.23 -1.94 13.58
N GLY A 99 14.26 -2.50 14.23
CA GLY A 99 14.26 -2.88 15.64
C GLY A 99 14.57 -1.74 16.62
N ASN A 100 14.92 -2.10 17.84
CA ASN A 100 15.28 -1.20 18.94
C ASN A 100 14.21 -0.14 19.22
N ALA A 101 14.58 1.10 19.48
CA ALA A 101 13.66 2.19 19.84
C ALA A 101 12.50 2.37 18.83
N GLU A 102 12.73 2.14 17.52
CA GLU A 102 11.64 2.21 16.54
C GLU A 102 10.63 1.07 16.70
N ALA A 103 11.06 -0.12 17.14
CA ALA A 103 10.14 -1.21 17.45
C ALA A 103 9.25 -0.87 18.65
N ASP A 104 9.82 -0.25 19.69
CA ASP A 104 9.06 0.16 20.87
C ASP A 104 8.05 1.27 20.53
N ILE A 105 8.45 2.26 19.78
CA ILE A 105 7.54 3.33 19.31
C ILE A 105 6.40 2.74 18.48
N ARG A 106 6.71 1.85 17.55
CA ARG A 106 5.73 1.18 16.70
C ARG A 106 4.73 0.37 17.53
N LYS A 107 5.23 -0.44 18.48
CA LYS A 107 4.42 -1.20 19.42
C LYS A 107 3.47 -0.30 20.23
N ASN A 108 3.97 0.82 20.74
CA ASN A 108 3.18 1.77 21.50
C ASN A 108 2.09 2.42 20.62
N LEU A 109 2.41 2.82 19.39
CA LEU A 109 1.43 3.38 18.44
C LEU A 109 0.32 2.37 18.10
N ILE A 110 0.68 1.10 17.92
CA ILE A 110 -0.29 0.02 17.65
C ILE A 110 -1.20 -0.19 18.85
N ARG A 111 -0.65 -0.25 20.07
CA ARG A 111 -1.42 -0.43 21.31
C ARG A 111 -2.38 0.71 21.60
N HIS A 112 -2.02 1.94 21.22
CA HIS A 112 -2.92 3.09 21.30
C HIS A 112 -3.99 3.08 20.20
N GLY A 113 -3.91 2.15 19.24
CA GLY A 113 -4.85 2.05 18.14
C GLY A 113 -4.75 3.20 17.13
N TYR A 114 -3.68 3.99 17.12
CA TYR A 114 -3.58 5.19 16.27
C TYR A 114 -3.34 4.86 14.80
N ILE A 115 -2.72 3.71 14.49
CA ILE A 115 -2.49 3.29 13.11
C ILE A 115 -3.77 2.66 12.55
N LYS A 116 -4.46 3.38 11.66
CA LYS A 116 -5.64 2.87 10.95
C LYS A 116 -5.26 1.94 9.82
N GLY A 117 -4.19 2.26 9.09
CA GLY A 117 -3.75 1.45 7.99
C GLY A 117 -2.38 1.84 7.45
N ILE A 118 -1.87 0.96 6.59
CA ILE A 118 -0.56 1.08 5.95
C ILE A 118 -0.72 0.77 4.47
N ILE A 119 -0.17 1.64 3.62
CA ILE A 119 -0.18 1.47 2.17
C ILE A 119 1.26 1.43 1.69
N GLY A 120 1.72 0.28 1.20
CA GLY A 120 3.02 0.13 0.55
C GLY A 120 3.00 0.73 -0.85
N LEU A 121 4.00 1.55 -1.17
CA LEU A 121 4.11 2.25 -2.43
C LEU A 121 5.23 1.65 -3.30
N PRO A 122 5.19 1.84 -4.63
CA PRO A 122 6.26 1.41 -5.52
C PRO A 122 7.62 2.01 -5.15
N ALA A 123 8.69 1.23 -5.37
CA ALA A 123 10.05 1.77 -5.32
C ALA A 123 10.26 2.83 -6.41
N ASN A 124 11.29 3.63 -6.31
CA ASN A 124 11.64 4.69 -7.29
C ASN A 124 10.52 5.72 -7.57
N LEU A 125 9.60 5.93 -6.64
CA LEU A 125 8.51 6.89 -6.78
C LEU A 125 8.97 8.34 -6.49
N PHE A 126 9.89 8.52 -5.56
CA PHE A 126 10.32 9.84 -5.07
C PHE A 126 11.67 10.26 -5.65
N TYR A 127 11.85 11.58 -5.85
CA TYR A 127 13.13 12.14 -6.26
C TYR A 127 14.19 11.96 -5.16
N GLY A 128 15.44 11.78 -5.57
CA GLY A 128 16.57 11.64 -4.63
C GLY A 128 16.72 10.27 -3.96
N THR A 129 15.75 9.37 -4.13
CA THR A 129 15.85 8.02 -3.56
C THR A 129 15.21 6.97 -4.46
N GLY A 130 15.74 5.73 -4.40
CA GLY A 130 15.15 4.56 -5.06
C GLY A 130 14.41 3.63 -4.09
N ILE A 131 14.46 3.93 -2.77
CA ILE A 131 13.87 3.03 -1.77
C ILE A 131 12.33 3.05 -1.83
N PRO A 132 11.67 1.92 -1.53
CA PRO A 132 10.23 1.89 -1.39
C PRO A 132 9.78 2.69 -0.17
N ALA A 133 8.64 3.34 -0.28
CA ALA A 133 8.01 4.09 0.78
C ALA A 133 6.63 3.50 1.13
N CYS A 134 6.11 3.89 2.26
CA CYS A 134 4.73 3.58 2.65
C CYS A 134 4.02 4.84 3.14
N ILE A 135 2.70 4.82 3.08
CA ILE A 135 1.85 5.79 3.77
C ILE A 135 1.38 5.15 5.06
N ILE A 136 1.66 5.79 6.19
CA ILE A 136 1.05 5.45 7.47
C ILE A 136 -0.16 6.37 7.67
N VAL A 137 -1.32 5.76 7.78
CA VAL A 137 -2.57 6.48 8.04
C VAL A 137 -2.88 6.41 9.52
N ILE A 138 -2.89 7.58 10.15
CA ILE A 138 -3.24 7.78 11.56
C ILE A 138 -4.69 8.23 11.65
N ASP A 139 -5.43 7.67 12.58
CA ASP A 139 -6.78 8.08 12.90
C ASP A 139 -6.99 7.91 14.42
N LYS A 140 -7.13 9.04 15.12
CA LYS A 140 -7.34 9.04 16.57
C LYS A 140 -8.79 8.81 16.97
N GLU A 141 -9.73 9.00 16.01
CA GLU A 141 -11.14 8.77 16.26
C GLU A 141 -11.37 7.28 16.51
N ASP A 142 -12.06 6.97 17.59
CA ASP A 142 -12.36 5.60 18.05
C ASP A 142 -11.13 4.67 18.11
N ALA A 143 -9.94 5.22 18.32
CA ALA A 143 -8.68 4.48 18.32
C ALA A 143 -8.69 3.30 19.33
N HIS A 144 -9.29 3.50 20.51
CA HIS A 144 -9.40 2.48 21.57
C HIS A 144 -10.27 1.26 21.17
N ALA A 145 -11.17 1.43 20.21
CA ALA A 145 -12.04 0.36 19.70
C ALA A 145 -11.42 -0.39 18.50
N ARG A 146 -10.29 0.09 17.97
CA ARG A 146 -9.67 -0.50 16.78
C ARG A 146 -9.06 -1.87 17.09
N LYS A 147 -9.48 -2.89 16.32
CA LYS A 147 -9.08 -4.28 16.50
C LYS A 147 -8.07 -4.79 15.47
N GLY A 148 -7.66 -3.95 14.54
CA GLY A 148 -6.75 -4.33 13.47
C GLY A 148 -6.22 -3.12 12.71
N ILE A 149 -5.30 -3.39 11.79
CA ILE A 149 -4.72 -2.41 10.87
C ILE A 149 -5.03 -2.87 9.45
N PHE A 150 -5.58 -1.97 8.63
CA PHE A 150 -5.80 -2.26 7.23
C PHE A 150 -4.48 -2.14 6.46
N MET A 151 -4.00 -3.25 5.92
CA MET A 151 -2.73 -3.32 5.21
C MET A 151 -2.97 -3.47 3.72
N MET A 152 -2.22 -2.68 2.93
CA MET A 152 -2.30 -2.68 1.47
C MET A 152 -0.91 -2.65 0.85
N ASP A 153 -0.63 -3.55 -0.08
CA ASP A 153 0.57 -3.56 -0.91
C ASP A 153 0.26 -3.08 -2.32
N ALA A 154 0.43 -1.77 -2.56
CA ALA A 154 0.26 -1.15 -3.86
C ALA A 154 1.57 -1.04 -4.66
N SER A 155 2.60 -1.79 -4.29
CA SER A 155 3.95 -1.69 -4.88
C SER A 155 4.03 -2.04 -6.36
N SER A 156 3.08 -2.80 -6.91
CA SER A 156 3.03 -3.24 -8.30
C SER A 156 2.22 -2.32 -9.23
N GLY A 157 1.39 -1.42 -8.68
CA GLY A 157 0.53 -0.52 -9.45
C GLY A 157 1.24 0.77 -9.85
N TYR A 158 1.92 0.79 -10.98
CA TYR A 158 2.61 2.00 -11.49
C TYR A 158 2.89 1.92 -12.99
N MET A 159 3.31 3.04 -13.57
CA MET A 159 3.94 3.09 -14.89
C MET A 159 5.38 3.58 -14.78
N LYS A 160 6.21 3.21 -15.76
CA LYS A 160 7.55 3.79 -15.91
C LYS A 160 7.45 5.21 -16.45
N ASP A 161 8.23 6.11 -15.85
CA ASP A 161 8.36 7.51 -16.26
C ASP A 161 9.85 7.87 -16.24
N GLY A 162 10.56 7.55 -17.32
CA GLY A 162 12.02 7.61 -17.38
C GLY A 162 12.67 6.71 -16.31
N PRO A 163 13.59 7.26 -15.49
CA PRO A 163 14.25 6.50 -14.43
C PRO A 163 13.38 6.30 -13.18
N LYS A 164 12.18 6.89 -13.14
CA LYS A 164 11.25 6.85 -12.01
C LYS A 164 10.02 6.01 -12.31
N ASN A 165 9.32 5.65 -11.27
CA ASN A 165 7.97 5.10 -11.33
C ASN A 165 6.98 6.23 -11.03
N ARG A 166 5.79 6.15 -11.61
CA ARG A 166 4.70 7.10 -11.39
C ARG A 166 3.39 6.36 -11.19
N LEU A 167 2.61 6.78 -10.21
CA LEU A 167 1.23 6.32 -10.05
C LEU A 167 0.35 7.03 -11.10
N ARG A 168 -0.45 6.25 -11.81
CA ARG A 168 -1.47 6.77 -12.72
C ARG A 168 -2.72 7.14 -11.92
N GLU A 169 -3.62 7.91 -12.49
CA GLU A 169 -4.90 8.24 -11.86
C GLU A 169 -5.67 6.97 -11.44
N GLN A 170 -5.70 5.96 -12.29
CA GLN A 170 -6.33 4.66 -11.99
C GLN A 170 -5.68 3.93 -10.80
N ASP A 171 -4.36 4.04 -10.63
CA ASP A 171 -3.64 3.42 -9.51
C ASP A 171 -3.99 4.13 -8.22
N ILE A 172 -4.02 5.47 -8.24
CA ILE A 172 -4.41 6.31 -7.11
C ILE A 172 -5.88 6.03 -6.74
N HIS A 173 -6.78 6.02 -7.72
CA HIS A 173 -8.19 5.74 -7.50
C HIS A 173 -8.40 4.37 -6.85
N LYS A 174 -7.74 3.32 -7.36
CA LYS A 174 -7.80 1.97 -6.80
C LYS A 174 -7.32 1.95 -5.34
N ILE A 175 -6.20 2.62 -5.04
CA ILE A 175 -5.66 2.72 -3.68
C ILE A 175 -6.69 3.39 -2.76
N VAL A 176 -7.22 4.53 -3.17
CA VAL A 176 -8.18 5.31 -2.36
C VAL A 176 -9.46 4.52 -2.14
N ASP A 177 -10.01 3.90 -3.18
CA ASP A 177 -11.27 3.16 -3.11
C ASP A 177 -11.16 1.94 -2.20
N VAL A 178 -10.15 1.09 -2.41
CA VAL A 178 -9.91 -0.11 -1.60
C VAL A 178 -9.62 0.27 -0.14
N PHE A 179 -8.81 1.30 0.09
CA PHE A 179 -8.47 1.76 1.44
C PHE A 179 -9.68 2.36 2.18
N THR A 180 -10.46 3.20 1.50
CA THR A 180 -11.62 3.87 2.11
C THR A 180 -12.72 2.87 2.49
N LYS A 181 -12.96 1.90 1.61
CA LYS A 181 -13.94 0.83 1.85
C LYS A 181 -13.41 -0.29 2.74
N GLN A 182 -12.10 -0.32 2.99
CA GLN A 182 -11.40 -1.40 3.70
C GLN A 182 -11.76 -2.78 3.14
N THR A 183 -11.79 -2.90 1.82
CA THR A 183 -12.17 -4.12 1.13
C THR A 183 -10.99 -5.08 1.06
N ASP A 184 -11.18 -6.32 1.51
CA ASP A 184 -10.20 -7.38 1.34
C ASP A 184 -10.08 -7.75 -0.14
N VAL A 185 -8.89 -7.60 -0.69
CA VAL A 185 -8.57 -7.92 -2.09
C VAL A 185 -7.37 -8.85 -2.12
N PRO A 186 -7.51 -10.07 -2.64
CA PRO A 186 -6.40 -11.03 -2.71
C PRO A 186 -5.14 -10.41 -3.30
N LYS A 187 -3.99 -10.69 -2.70
CA LYS A 187 -2.65 -10.19 -3.10
C LYS A 187 -2.46 -8.67 -3.04
N LEU A 188 -3.44 -7.89 -2.62
CA LEU A 188 -3.40 -6.44 -2.59
C LEU A 188 -3.63 -5.87 -1.19
N ALA A 189 -4.71 -6.24 -0.52
CA ALA A 189 -5.11 -5.60 0.73
C ALA A 189 -5.96 -6.52 1.60
N ARG A 190 -5.81 -6.39 2.92
CA ARG A 190 -6.71 -7.01 3.90
C ARG A 190 -6.67 -6.32 5.26
N MET A 191 -7.68 -6.59 6.08
CA MET A 191 -7.65 -6.27 7.50
C MET A 191 -6.77 -7.29 8.23
N VAL A 192 -5.81 -6.79 9.03
CA VAL A 192 -4.92 -7.61 9.86
C VAL A 192 -5.25 -7.37 11.33
N GLY A 193 -5.66 -8.42 12.03
CA GLY A 193 -6.02 -8.35 13.44
C GLY A 193 -4.82 -8.09 14.35
N LEU A 194 -5.05 -7.44 15.50
CA LEU A 194 -4.00 -7.13 16.47
C LEU A 194 -3.30 -8.39 16.99
N GLU A 195 -4.01 -9.50 17.17
CA GLU A 195 -3.43 -10.77 17.61
C GLU A 195 -2.39 -11.32 16.61
N GLU A 196 -2.65 -11.19 15.32
CA GLU A 196 -1.70 -11.57 14.27
C GLU A 196 -0.48 -10.66 14.26
N ILE A 197 -0.68 -9.36 14.45
CA ILE A 197 0.40 -8.37 14.54
C ILE A 197 1.28 -8.65 15.77
N GLU A 198 0.67 -9.01 16.89
CA GLU A 198 1.38 -9.34 18.13
C GLU A 198 2.20 -10.63 17.98
N LYS A 199 1.67 -11.67 17.35
CA LYS A 199 2.40 -12.89 16.99
C LYS A 199 3.61 -12.63 16.10
N ASN A 200 3.54 -11.57 15.28
CA ASN A 200 4.64 -11.08 14.45
C ASN A 200 5.51 -10.04 15.18
N GLU A 201 5.49 -9.98 16.52
CA GLU A 201 6.31 -9.08 17.34
C GLU A 201 6.15 -7.60 16.98
N PHE A 202 4.94 -7.19 16.58
CA PHE A 202 4.62 -5.84 16.10
C PHE A 202 5.44 -5.39 14.88
N ASN A 203 5.98 -6.35 14.13
CA ASN A 203 6.59 -6.10 12.83
C ASN A 203 5.49 -5.90 11.80
N LEU A 204 5.49 -4.75 11.12
CA LEU A 204 4.44 -4.37 10.16
C LEU A 204 4.91 -4.52 8.70
N ASN A 205 5.98 -5.28 8.44
CA ASN A 205 6.46 -5.51 7.08
C ASN A 205 5.38 -6.21 6.23
N LEU A 206 4.90 -5.55 5.20
CA LEU A 206 3.73 -5.96 4.42
C LEU A 206 3.79 -7.38 3.87
N PRO A 207 4.94 -7.90 3.34
CA PRO A 207 5.01 -9.28 2.86
C PRO A 207 4.75 -10.37 3.91
N ARG A 208 4.74 -10.01 5.20
CA ARG A 208 4.33 -10.95 6.27
C ARG A 208 2.83 -11.18 6.31
N TYR A 209 2.06 -10.26 5.75
CA TYR A 209 0.61 -10.21 5.84
C TYR A 209 -0.08 -10.31 4.49
N ILE A 210 0.58 -9.86 3.43
CA ILE A 210 0.06 -9.85 2.06
C ILE A 210 1.07 -10.56 1.18
N ASP A 211 0.70 -11.72 0.68
CA ASP A 211 1.50 -12.43 -0.33
C ASP A 211 1.17 -11.85 -1.70
N SER A 212 1.88 -10.79 -2.08
CA SER A 212 1.79 -10.18 -3.40
C SER A 212 2.66 -10.88 -4.45
N SER A 213 3.33 -11.99 -4.09
CA SER A 213 4.17 -12.73 -5.02
C SER A 213 3.36 -13.24 -6.21
N VAL A 214 3.97 -13.16 -7.39
CA VAL A 214 3.49 -13.90 -8.57
C VAL A 214 3.84 -15.37 -8.32
N ALA A 215 2.84 -16.24 -8.41
CA ALA A 215 3.10 -17.68 -8.32
C ALA A 215 4.19 -18.04 -9.34
N GLU A 216 5.21 -18.77 -8.90
CA GLU A 216 6.20 -19.29 -9.83
C GLU A 216 5.48 -20.13 -10.89
N ASP A 217 5.79 -19.87 -12.16
CA ASP A 217 5.32 -20.67 -13.26
C ASP A 217 6.08 -22.01 -13.19
N LEU A 218 5.43 -23.02 -12.63
CA LEU A 218 5.99 -24.36 -12.54
C LEU A 218 6.14 -24.90 -13.96
N GLN A 219 7.37 -24.87 -14.46
CA GLN A 219 7.66 -25.35 -15.82
C GLN A 219 7.37 -26.84 -15.95
N ASP A 220 6.44 -27.20 -16.82
CA ASP A 220 6.14 -28.57 -17.14
C ASP A 220 7.19 -29.13 -18.11
N ILE A 221 8.17 -29.85 -17.55
CA ILE A 221 9.26 -30.47 -18.32
C ILE A 221 8.72 -31.44 -19.37
N ALA A 222 7.66 -32.19 -19.09
CA ALA A 222 7.07 -33.12 -20.05
C ALA A 222 6.40 -32.41 -21.23
N GLY A 223 5.76 -31.25 -20.97
CA GLY A 223 5.25 -30.36 -22.00
C GLY A 223 6.35 -29.80 -22.89
N HIS A 224 7.51 -29.42 -22.32
CA HIS A 224 8.66 -28.93 -23.07
C HIS A 224 9.31 -30.03 -23.94
N LEU A 225 9.49 -31.23 -23.41
CA LEU A 225 10.17 -32.31 -24.11
C LEU A 225 9.30 -33.04 -25.15
N GLN A 226 8.00 -33.20 -24.86
CA GLN A 226 7.08 -34.01 -25.68
C GLN A 226 6.03 -33.14 -26.41
N GLY A 227 6.08 -31.86 -26.19
CA GLY A 227 5.07 -30.91 -26.70
C GLY A 227 3.73 -31.03 -26.00
N GLY A 228 2.84 -30.12 -26.34
CA GLY A 228 1.50 -29.97 -25.73
C GLY A 228 1.42 -28.90 -24.66
N ILE A 229 0.22 -28.46 -24.40
CA ILE A 229 -0.13 -27.47 -23.37
C ILE A 229 -0.76 -28.24 -22.21
N PRO A 230 -0.27 -28.11 -20.96
CA PRO A 230 -0.90 -28.75 -19.82
C PRO A 230 -2.38 -28.36 -19.71
N ALA A 231 -3.24 -29.37 -19.57
CA ALA A 231 -4.69 -29.11 -19.43
C ALA A 231 -5.00 -28.22 -18.21
N ALA A 232 -4.21 -28.36 -17.13
CA ALA A 232 -4.33 -27.54 -15.94
C ALA A 232 -4.13 -26.04 -16.21
N ASP A 233 -3.21 -25.66 -17.10
CA ASP A 233 -2.95 -24.27 -17.46
C ASP A 233 -4.14 -23.66 -18.23
N VAL A 234 -4.73 -24.46 -19.13
CA VAL A 234 -5.93 -24.06 -19.85
C VAL A 234 -7.14 -23.99 -18.92
N ASP A 235 -7.26 -24.92 -17.97
CA ASP A 235 -8.34 -24.95 -16.98
C ASP A 235 -8.20 -23.81 -15.95
N ALA A 236 -7.00 -23.33 -15.65
CA ALA A 236 -6.77 -22.16 -14.82
C ALA A 236 -7.39 -20.86 -15.40
N LEU A 237 -7.70 -20.84 -16.70
CA LEU A 237 -8.42 -19.75 -17.37
C LEU A 237 -9.95 -19.88 -17.24
N GLN A 238 -10.44 -20.63 -16.26
CA GLN A 238 -11.88 -20.86 -16.02
C GLN A 238 -12.75 -19.58 -16.03
N PRO A 239 -12.35 -18.43 -15.48
CA PRO A 239 -13.16 -17.21 -15.55
C PRO A 239 -13.46 -16.77 -16.98
N TYR A 240 -12.54 -16.97 -17.91
CA TYR A 240 -12.72 -16.66 -19.33
C TYR A 240 -13.59 -17.69 -20.03
N TRP A 241 -13.42 -18.96 -19.69
CA TRP A 241 -14.25 -20.05 -20.24
C TRP A 241 -15.69 -20.01 -19.74
N ALA A 242 -15.93 -19.44 -18.55
CA ALA A 242 -17.29 -19.19 -18.06
C ALA A 242 -18.04 -18.18 -18.93
N VAL A 243 -17.33 -17.23 -19.53
CA VAL A 243 -17.91 -16.20 -20.43
C VAL A 243 -17.99 -16.72 -21.88
N CYS A 244 -17.00 -17.50 -22.33
CA CYS A 244 -16.86 -17.98 -23.70
C CYS A 244 -16.57 -19.49 -23.73
N PRO A 245 -17.52 -20.37 -23.35
CA PRO A 245 -17.26 -21.81 -23.23
C PRO A 245 -16.95 -22.52 -24.54
N GLN A 246 -17.55 -22.10 -25.67
CA GLN A 246 -17.29 -22.69 -26.97
C GLN A 246 -15.96 -22.23 -27.55
N LEU A 247 -15.47 -21.06 -27.18
CA LEU A 247 -14.15 -20.56 -27.58
C LEU A 247 -13.04 -21.50 -27.10
N ARG A 248 -13.14 -22.06 -25.89
CA ARG A 248 -12.19 -23.07 -25.39
C ARG A 248 -12.08 -24.26 -26.34
N GLN A 249 -13.20 -24.78 -26.81
CA GLN A 249 -13.25 -25.93 -27.71
C GLN A 249 -12.73 -25.62 -29.11
N SER A 250 -12.89 -24.39 -29.57
CA SER A 250 -12.37 -23.96 -30.87
C SER A 250 -10.86 -23.72 -30.88
N LEU A 251 -10.28 -23.44 -29.72
CA LEU A 251 -8.83 -23.15 -29.60
C LEU A 251 -8.00 -24.37 -29.25
N PHE A 252 -8.57 -25.35 -28.53
CA PHE A 252 -7.82 -26.50 -28.00
C PHE A 252 -8.46 -27.81 -28.34
N ALA A 253 -7.61 -28.77 -28.74
CA ALA A 253 -7.96 -30.17 -28.98
C ALA A 253 -7.18 -31.10 -28.06
N ALA A 254 -7.72 -32.28 -27.74
CA ALA A 254 -7.02 -33.29 -26.96
C ALA A 254 -5.78 -33.77 -27.70
N LEU A 255 -4.62 -33.85 -27.04
CA LEU A 255 -3.38 -34.33 -27.61
C LEU A 255 -2.98 -35.69 -26.98
N ARG A 256 -2.84 -35.72 -25.66
CA ARG A 256 -2.50 -36.90 -24.85
C ARG A 256 -3.04 -36.70 -23.42
N PRO A 257 -3.11 -37.73 -22.57
CA PRO A 257 -3.61 -37.55 -21.21
C PRO A 257 -2.96 -36.39 -20.47
N GLY A 258 -3.75 -35.45 -20.02
CA GLY A 258 -3.32 -34.24 -19.31
C GLY A 258 -2.77 -33.10 -20.19
N TYR A 259 -2.78 -33.27 -21.55
CA TYR A 259 -2.23 -32.25 -22.47
C TYR A 259 -3.16 -31.99 -23.65
N LEU A 260 -3.21 -30.74 -24.05
CA LEU A 260 -3.95 -30.24 -25.19
C LEU A 260 -3.00 -29.75 -26.28
N ALA A 261 -3.48 -29.74 -27.52
CA ALA A 261 -2.83 -29.06 -28.64
C ALA A 261 -3.65 -27.83 -29.04
N LEU A 262 -3.00 -26.86 -29.68
CA LEU A 262 -3.74 -25.78 -30.34
C LEU A 262 -4.47 -26.39 -31.56
N ALA A 263 -5.77 -26.08 -31.67
CA ALA A 263 -6.60 -26.45 -32.82
C ALA A 263 -6.45 -25.43 -33.97
N VAL A 264 -5.79 -24.31 -33.74
CA VAL A 264 -5.53 -23.24 -34.71
C VAL A 264 -4.04 -22.94 -34.76
N ASP A 265 -3.58 -22.36 -35.87
CA ASP A 265 -2.20 -21.87 -35.96
C ASP A 265 -1.93 -20.79 -34.89
N LYS A 266 -0.72 -20.75 -34.39
CA LYS A 266 -0.31 -19.80 -33.35
C LYS A 266 -0.61 -18.33 -33.72
N THR A 267 -0.44 -17.98 -35.00
CA THR A 267 -0.73 -16.65 -35.54
C THR A 267 -2.22 -16.35 -35.66
N ALA A 268 -3.05 -17.41 -35.74
CA ALA A 268 -4.50 -17.31 -35.84
C ALA A 268 -5.22 -17.25 -34.48
N ILE A 269 -4.54 -17.45 -33.35
CA ILE A 269 -5.17 -17.41 -32.00
C ILE A 269 -5.91 -16.09 -31.77
N LYS A 270 -5.24 -14.97 -31.99
CA LYS A 270 -5.83 -13.65 -31.78
C LYS A 270 -7.05 -13.39 -32.68
N PRO A 271 -6.97 -13.60 -34.00
CA PRO A 271 -8.16 -13.53 -34.84
C PRO A 271 -9.28 -14.46 -34.42
N ALA A 272 -8.99 -15.72 -34.08
CA ALA A 272 -9.99 -16.68 -33.61
C ALA A 272 -10.72 -16.21 -32.36
N ILE A 273 -10.04 -15.58 -31.40
CA ILE A 273 -10.66 -15.01 -30.21
C ILE A 273 -11.57 -13.84 -30.58
N TYR A 274 -11.03 -12.83 -31.30
CA TYR A 274 -11.77 -11.59 -31.57
C TYR A 274 -12.97 -11.76 -32.52
N GLN A 275 -12.90 -12.76 -33.40
CA GLN A 275 -13.99 -13.07 -34.35
C GLN A 275 -14.98 -14.10 -33.80
N HIS A 276 -14.72 -14.69 -32.63
CA HIS A 276 -15.62 -15.66 -32.02
C HIS A 276 -16.94 -15.01 -31.58
N ALA A 277 -18.07 -15.65 -31.92
CA ALA A 277 -19.40 -15.08 -31.66
C ALA A 277 -19.64 -14.77 -30.18
N GLU A 278 -19.21 -15.65 -29.27
CA GLU A 278 -19.37 -15.44 -27.81
C GLU A 278 -18.56 -14.22 -27.34
N PHE A 279 -17.33 -14.05 -27.84
CA PHE A 279 -16.49 -12.90 -27.46
C PHE A 279 -17.06 -11.60 -28.04
N ALA A 280 -17.51 -11.61 -29.30
CA ALA A 280 -18.17 -10.46 -29.92
C ALA A 280 -19.44 -10.05 -29.16
N ALA A 281 -20.26 -11.01 -28.75
CA ALA A 281 -21.43 -10.76 -27.93
C ALA A 281 -21.10 -10.20 -26.55
N PHE A 282 -20.01 -10.68 -25.92
CA PHE A 282 -19.53 -10.15 -24.64
C PHE A 282 -19.11 -8.68 -24.79
N ILE A 283 -18.30 -8.36 -25.80
CA ILE A 283 -17.87 -6.97 -26.07
C ILE A 283 -19.08 -6.08 -26.33
N GLY A 284 -20.07 -6.53 -27.11
CA GLY A 284 -21.31 -5.79 -27.35
C GLY A 284 -22.05 -5.45 -26.06
N ARG A 285 -22.21 -6.41 -25.16
CA ARG A 285 -22.84 -6.16 -23.83
C ARG A 285 -22.04 -5.16 -23.01
N MET A 286 -20.70 -5.27 -23.00
CA MET A 286 -19.86 -4.33 -22.26
C MET A 286 -19.98 -2.92 -22.78
N ASN A 287 -19.97 -2.73 -24.11
CA ASN A 287 -20.13 -1.41 -24.72
C ASN A 287 -21.48 -0.79 -24.35
N THR A 288 -22.58 -1.55 -24.41
CA THR A 288 -23.91 -1.07 -24.00
C THR A 288 -23.90 -0.59 -22.54
N LEU A 289 -23.28 -1.35 -21.63
CA LEU A 289 -23.17 -0.96 -20.23
C LEU A 289 -22.36 0.32 -20.01
N PHE A 290 -21.33 0.55 -20.84
CA PHE A 290 -20.55 1.79 -20.79
C PHE A 290 -21.28 2.98 -21.39
N ASP A 291 -22.07 2.77 -22.45
CA ASP A 291 -22.88 3.82 -23.10
C ASP A 291 -24.05 4.28 -22.21
N ASP A 292 -24.55 3.39 -21.34
CA ASP A 292 -25.63 3.67 -20.38
C ASP A 292 -25.14 4.32 -19.08
N TRP A 293 -23.82 4.35 -18.84
CA TRP A 293 -23.21 4.90 -17.63
C TRP A 293 -22.70 6.32 -17.82
#